data_3fcb180d08e1ddbd44a3acc1aadbdcaa
#
_entry.id   3fcb180d08e1ddbd44a3acc1aadbdcaa
#
_cell.length_a   1.000
_cell.length_b   1.000
_cell.length_c   1.000
_cell.angle_alpha   90.00
_cell.angle_beta   90.00
_cell.angle_gamma   90.00
#
_symmetry.space_group_name_H-M   'P 1'
#
loop_
_entity.id
_entity.type
_entity.pdbx_description
1 polymer ?
#
loop_
_entity_poly.entity_id
_entity_poly.type
_entity_poly.pdbx_seq_one_letter_code
_entity_poly.pdbx_strand_id
1 'polypeptide(L)'
;NGGTGRNVAQNLGVLGNDVRFVSTVTNDQIGVGVLEELRCLNVNVDGVDMLDDNGMGMWLAVMDNNGDLQTSISKQPDEARMEEAILRQIDTVFEESDAVAIDLDLSVNVLNETIELCREMDLPLYGVCGHLSVIERNRHLLQGFTGFICSREEAEILSDMSIVTVDDALRVAEVLAMKGAPLTIVTMSELGAVYVDLRTNEQGHVPTTKVKVADSTGAGDSFFSAVISELMKQHSIEEALRLGMRVAGKVIASHENGLTQEMYTSLEQPTQE
;
A
#
# COMPACT_ATOMS: atom_id res chain seq x y z
N ASN A 1 -7.61 14.10 1.66
CA ASN A 1 -8.13 12.90 1.02
C ASN A 1 -7.38 11.67 1.54
N GLY A 2 -8.03 10.50 1.60
CA GLY A 2 -7.48 9.25 2.13
C GLY A 2 -7.90 8.05 1.26
N GLY A 3 -7.65 6.86 1.78
CA GLY A 3 -7.89 5.57 1.14
C GLY A 3 -6.59 4.94 0.65
N THR A 4 -6.33 3.69 1.06
CA THR A 4 -5.08 2.95 0.81
C THR A 4 -4.70 2.95 -0.67
N GLY A 5 -5.59 2.46 -1.55
CA GLY A 5 -5.31 2.41 -2.99
C GLY A 5 -5.05 3.79 -3.60
N ARG A 6 -5.81 4.82 -3.20
CA ARG A 6 -5.59 6.20 -3.66
C ARG A 6 -4.25 6.74 -3.16
N ASN A 7 -3.88 6.50 -1.90
CA ASN A 7 -2.60 6.95 -1.35
C ASN A 7 -1.42 6.27 -2.07
N VAL A 8 -1.53 4.98 -2.35
CA VAL A 8 -0.53 4.23 -3.13
C VAL A 8 -0.38 4.81 -4.54
N ALA A 9 -1.49 5.07 -5.24
CA ALA A 9 -1.45 5.66 -6.58
C ALA A 9 -0.79 7.05 -6.58
N GLN A 10 -1.14 7.90 -5.61
CA GLN A 10 -0.49 9.20 -5.41
C GLN A 10 1.01 9.06 -5.20
N ASN A 11 1.42 8.22 -4.26
CA ASN A 11 2.82 8.04 -3.90
C ASN A 11 3.65 7.54 -5.09
N LEU A 12 3.15 6.53 -5.82
CA LEU A 12 3.80 6.00 -7.01
C LEU A 12 3.93 7.06 -8.11
N GLY A 13 2.91 7.88 -8.33
CA GLY A 13 2.96 8.99 -9.29
C GLY A 13 4.02 10.03 -8.91
N VAL A 14 4.10 10.44 -7.64
CA VAL A 14 5.15 11.35 -7.13
C VAL A 14 6.55 10.75 -7.27
N LEU A 15 6.70 9.44 -7.11
CA LEU A 15 7.97 8.71 -7.30
C LEU A 15 8.35 8.54 -8.77
N GLY A 16 7.54 9.06 -9.71
CA GLY A 16 7.82 9.09 -11.13
C GLY A 16 7.46 7.81 -11.89
N ASN A 17 6.62 6.95 -11.32
CA ASN A 17 6.11 5.78 -12.03
C ASN A 17 4.95 6.17 -12.96
N ASP A 18 4.78 5.45 -14.06
CA ASP A 18 3.57 5.49 -14.89
C ASP A 18 2.47 4.66 -14.20
N VAL A 19 1.48 5.33 -13.63
CA VAL A 19 0.47 4.71 -12.77
C VAL A 19 -0.88 4.74 -13.45
N ARG A 20 -1.53 3.58 -13.52
CA ARG A 20 -2.94 3.44 -13.91
C ARG A 20 -3.75 3.04 -12.70
N PHE A 21 -4.69 3.89 -12.33
CA PHE A 21 -5.51 3.69 -11.14
C PHE A 21 -6.91 3.21 -11.55
N VAL A 22 -7.30 2.07 -11.01
CA VAL A 22 -8.62 1.46 -11.22
C VAL A 22 -9.38 1.48 -9.90
N SER A 23 -10.54 2.12 -9.89
CA SER A 23 -11.36 2.28 -8.68
C SER A 23 -12.73 2.86 -9.04
N THR A 24 -13.48 3.29 -8.03
CA THR A 24 -14.68 4.13 -8.19
C THR A 24 -14.60 5.40 -7.38
N VAL A 25 -15.25 6.46 -7.83
CA VAL A 25 -15.49 7.69 -7.07
C VAL A 25 -16.96 8.10 -7.19
N THR A 26 -17.42 8.94 -6.26
CA THR A 26 -18.76 9.53 -6.38
C THR A 26 -18.72 10.65 -7.42
N ASN A 27 -19.76 10.76 -8.24
CA ASN A 27 -19.95 11.82 -9.23
C ASN A 27 -20.41 13.12 -8.54
N ASP A 28 -19.51 13.69 -7.72
CA ASP A 28 -19.69 14.94 -7.02
C ASP A 28 -18.38 15.77 -7.01
N GLN A 29 -18.40 16.92 -6.38
CA GLN A 29 -17.24 17.81 -6.32
C GLN A 29 -16.03 17.17 -5.61
N ILE A 30 -16.26 16.28 -4.63
CA ILE A 30 -15.19 15.60 -3.91
C ILE A 30 -14.53 14.57 -4.80
N GLY A 31 -15.33 13.72 -5.48
CA GLY A 31 -14.81 12.71 -6.42
C GLY A 31 -14.07 13.34 -7.59
N VAL A 32 -14.60 14.41 -8.18
CA VAL A 32 -13.90 15.16 -9.23
C VAL A 32 -12.59 15.72 -8.72
N GLY A 33 -12.56 16.30 -7.50
CA GLY A 33 -11.35 16.83 -6.90
C GLY A 33 -10.28 15.76 -6.66
N VAL A 34 -10.67 14.55 -6.22
CA VAL A 34 -9.75 13.42 -6.07
C VAL A 34 -9.10 13.05 -7.40
N LEU A 35 -9.88 12.96 -8.48
CA LEU A 35 -9.36 12.62 -9.81
C LEU A 35 -8.44 13.71 -10.36
N GLU A 36 -8.76 14.99 -10.14
CA GLU A 36 -7.91 16.11 -10.56
C GLU A 36 -6.56 16.11 -9.81
N GLU A 37 -6.57 15.87 -8.50
CA GLU A 37 -5.34 15.72 -7.71
C GLU A 37 -4.46 14.60 -8.25
N LEU A 38 -5.00 13.41 -8.53
CA LEU A 38 -4.25 12.30 -9.07
C LEU A 38 -3.68 12.59 -10.47
N ARG A 39 -4.47 13.22 -11.36
CA ARG A 39 -3.99 13.64 -12.69
C ARG A 39 -2.83 14.64 -12.59
N CYS A 40 -2.87 15.56 -11.64
CA CYS A 40 -1.76 16.51 -11.42
C CYS A 40 -0.46 15.81 -11.00
N LEU A 41 -0.53 14.57 -10.52
CA LEU A 41 0.60 13.73 -10.12
C LEU A 41 0.95 12.67 -11.18
N ASN A 42 0.49 12.86 -12.43
CA ASN A 42 0.70 11.96 -13.57
C ASN A 42 0.11 10.55 -13.38
N VAL A 43 -0.92 10.41 -12.56
CA VAL A 43 -1.69 9.17 -12.44
C VAL A 43 -2.77 9.15 -13.51
N ASN A 44 -2.79 8.12 -14.34
CA ASN A 44 -3.88 7.87 -15.26
C ASN A 44 -5.10 7.33 -14.48
N VAL A 45 -6.20 8.03 -14.56
CA VAL A 45 -7.46 7.72 -13.88
C VAL A 45 -8.59 7.33 -14.84
N ASP A 46 -8.27 6.96 -16.07
CA ASP A 46 -9.27 6.54 -17.06
C ASP A 46 -9.97 5.24 -16.66
N GLY A 47 -9.33 4.44 -15.79
CA GLY A 47 -9.88 3.25 -15.14
C GLY A 47 -10.77 3.53 -13.92
N VAL A 48 -11.12 4.79 -13.62
CA VAL A 48 -11.95 5.13 -12.47
C VAL A 48 -13.37 5.45 -12.91
N ASP A 49 -14.34 4.66 -12.46
CA ASP A 49 -15.76 4.90 -12.73
C ASP A 49 -16.33 5.95 -11.77
N MET A 50 -17.14 6.84 -12.32
CA MET A 50 -17.90 7.81 -11.55
C MET A 50 -19.32 7.28 -11.30
N LEU A 51 -19.65 7.03 -10.03
CA LEU A 51 -20.97 6.56 -9.62
C LEU A 51 -21.80 7.73 -9.06
N ASP A 52 -23.10 7.77 -9.35
CA ASP A 52 -23.97 8.86 -8.90
C ASP A 52 -24.12 8.93 -7.38
N ASP A 53 -23.93 7.79 -6.68
CA ASP A 53 -23.96 7.67 -5.24
C ASP A 53 -22.99 6.58 -4.75
N ASN A 54 -22.54 6.67 -3.51
CA ASN A 54 -21.73 5.65 -2.84
C ASN A 54 -20.49 5.16 -3.63
N GLY A 55 -19.94 5.99 -4.53
CA GLY A 55 -18.80 5.61 -5.36
C GLY A 55 -17.48 5.54 -4.60
N MET A 56 -17.40 6.11 -3.38
CA MET A 56 -16.19 6.05 -2.55
C MET A 56 -16.53 5.95 -1.07
N GLY A 57 -15.61 5.33 -0.33
CA GLY A 57 -15.63 5.31 1.13
C GLY A 57 -15.36 6.70 1.70
N MET A 58 -15.85 6.95 2.92
CA MET A 58 -15.57 8.17 3.66
C MET A 58 -15.34 7.81 5.12
N TRP A 59 -14.30 8.37 5.70
CA TRP A 59 -14.04 8.29 7.13
C TRP A 59 -13.82 9.71 7.68
N LEU A 60 -14.64 10.09 8.65
CA LEU A 60 -14.57 11.37 9.34
C LEU A 60 -14.19 11.13 10.79
N ALA A 61 -13.03 11.62 11.18
CA ALA A 61 -12.56 11.59 12.56
C ALA A 61 -12.93 12.90 13.28
N VAL A 62 -13.47 12.79 14.48
CA VAL A 62 -13.72 13.92 15.38
C VAL A 62 -12.71 13.83 16.51
N MET A 63 -11.80 14.80 16.54
CA MET A 63 -10.73 14.89 17.54
C MET A 63 -11.12 15.91 18.64
N ASP A 64 -10.63 15.71 19.85
CA ASP A 64 -10.70 16.71 20.90
C ASP A 64 -9.59 17.79 20.76
N ASN A 65 -9.55 18.70 21.70
CA ASN A 65 -8.57 19.79 21.70
C ASN A 65 -7.11 19.32 21.96
N ASN A 66 -6.92 18.07 22.39
CA ASN A 66 -5.62 17.47 22.62
C ASN A 66 -5.15 16.63 21.40
N GLY A 67 -6.03 16.47 20.39
CA GLY A 67 -5.78 15.61 19.23
C GLY A 67 -6.17 14.15 19.45
N ASP A 68 -6.91 13.83 20.52
CA ASP A 68 -7.37 12.48 20.78
C ASP A 68 -8.69 12.20 20.04
N LEU A 69 -8.79 11.03 19.41
CA LEU A 69 -10.00 10.61 18.69
C LEU A 69 -11.16 10.41 19.66
N GLN A 70 -12.22 11.20 19.52
CA GLN A 70 -13.44 11.09 20.32
C GLN A 70 -14.47 10.19 19.66
N THR A 71 -14.65 10.31 18.37
CA THR A 71 -15.58 9.47 17.59
C THR A 71 -15.21 9.51 16.14
N SER A 72 -15.73 8.55 15.36
CA SER A 72 -15.60 8.57 13.90
C SER A 72 -16.92 8.16 13.25
N ILE A 73 -17.11 8.63 12.04
CA ILE A 73 -18.22 8.26 11.15
C ILE A 73 -17.58 7.69 9.89
N SER A 74 -17.93 6.46 9.56
CA SER A 74 -17.49 5.84 8.29
C SER A 74 -18.69 5.53 7.41
N LYS A 75 -18.49 5.70 6.11
CA LYS A 75 -19.38 5.28 5.05
C LYS A 75 -18.58 4.39 4.13
N GLN A 76 -19.08 3.19 3.88
CA GLN A 76 -18.45 2.28 2.92
C GLN A 76 -18.92 2.62 1.49
N PRO A 77 -18.08 2.37 0.47
CA PRO A 77 -18.51 2.46 -0.92
C PRO A 77 -19.52 1.36 -1.23
N ASP A 78 -20.16 1.45 -2.39
CA ASP A 78 -20.94 0.34 -2.94
C ASP A 78 -19.96 -0.72 -3.48
N GLU A 79 -19.66 -1.73 -2.64
CA GLU A 79 -18.67 -2.77 -2.92
C GLU A 79 -19.02 -3.56 -4.19
N ALA A 80 -20.30 -3.83 -4.44
CA ALA A 80 -20.71 -4.59 -5.62
C ALA A 80 -20.48 -3.81 -6.92
N ARG A 81 -20.80 -2.52 -6.93
CA ARG A 81 -20.54 -1.64 -8.08
C ARG A 81 -19.05 -1.39 -8.29
N MET A 82 -18.28 -1.29 -7.20
CA MET A 82 -16.81 -1.16 -7.28
C MET A 82 -16.20 -2.44 -7.84
N GLU A 83 -16.62 -3.62 -7.39
CA GLU A 83 -16.20 -4.90 -7.95
C GLU A 83 -16.48 -4.98 -9.46
N GLU A 84 -17.71 -4.67 -9.88
CA GLU A 84 -18.10 -4.66 -11.30
C GLU A 84 -17.24 -3.70 -12.13
N ALA A 85 -16.97 -2.50 -11.61
CA ALA A 85 -16.14 -1.49 -12.26
C ALA A 85 -14.69 -1.96 -12.45
N ILE A 86 -14.10 -2.57 -11.41
CA ILE A 86 -12.74 -3.09 -11.47
C ILE A 86 -12.65 -4.24 -12.46
N LEU A 87 -13.50 -5.26 -12.31
CA LEU A 87 -13.47 -6.45 -13.16
C LEU A 87 -13.70 -6.17 -14.65
N ARG A 88 -14.45 -5.14 -14.97
CA ARG A 88 -14.66 -4.73 -16.37
C ARG A 88 -13.40 -4.19 -17.05
N GLN A 89 -12.45 -3.66 -16.30
CA GLN A 89 -11.28 -2.97 -16.82
C GLN A 89 -9.97 -3.71 -16.62
N ILE A 90 -9.97 -4.72 -15.77
CA ILE A 90 -8.76 -5.40 -15.30
C ILE A 90 -7.90 -5.94 -16.45
N ASP A 91 -8.50 -6.59 -17.44
CA ASP A 91 -7.78 -7.17 -18.58
C ASP A 91 -7.02 -6.09 -19.37
N THR A 92 -7.71 -5.00 -19.73
CA THR A 92 -7.12 -3.92 -20.54
C THR A 92 -6.00 -3.19 -19.80
N VAL A 93 -6.17 -2.99 -18.49
CA VAL A 93 -5.16 -2.28 -17.70
C VAL A 93 -3.90 -3.13 -17.52
N PHE A 94 -4.06 -4.45 -17.39
CA PHE A 94 -2.94 -5.37 -17.16
C PHE A 94 -2.07 -5.60 -18.40
N GLU A 95 -2.66 -5.60 -19.61
CA GLU A 95 -1.92 -5.78 -20.88
C GLU A 95 -0.75 -4.82 -21.06
N GLU A 96 -0.79 -3.65 -20.44
CA GLU A 96 0.23 -2.61 -20.55
C GLU A 96 0.92 -2.31 -19.21
N SER A 97 0.87 -3.23 -18.25
CA SER A 97 1.45 -3.06 -16.92
C SER A 97 2.70 -3.92 -16.73
N ASP A 98 3.68 -3.39 -15.98
CA ASP A 98 4.88 -4.12 -15.57
C ASP A 98 4.72 -4.79 -14.20
N ALA A 99 3.76 -4.31 -13.39
CA ALA A 99 3.42 -4.85 -12.08
C ALA A 99 2.04 -4.38 -11.63
N VAL A 100 1.47 -5.10 -10.67
CA VAL A 100 0.17 -4.77 -10.06
C VAL A 100 0.34 -4.55 -8.56
N ALA A 101 -0.19 -3.45 -8.05
CA ALA A 101 -0.39 -3.19 -6.62
C ALA A 101 -1.88 -3.24 -6.31
N ILE A 102 -2.28 -4.08 -5.37
CA ILE A 102 -3.70 -4.29 -5.04
C ILE A 102 -3.97 -4.06 -3.55
N ASP A 103 -5.09 -3.41 -3.27
CA ASP A 103 -5.61 -3.25 -1.91
C ASP A 103 -6.30 -4.55 -1.47
N LEU A 104 -5.85 -5.11 -0.35
CA LEU A 104 -6.35 -6.38 0.19
C LEU A 104 -7.71 -6.28 0.88
N ASP A 105 -8.30 -5.07 0.95
CA ASP A 105 -9.65 -4.84 1.42
C ASP A 105 -10.72 -5.04 0.33
N LEU A 106 -10.30 -5.25 -0.92
CA LEU A 106 -11.21 -5.56 -2.02
C LEU A 106 -11.88 -6.92 -1.84
N SER A 107 -12.96 -7.16 -2.57
CA SER A 107 -13.69 -8.43 -2.48
C SER A 107 -12.80 -9.62 -2.85
N VAL A 108 -13.13 -10.78 -2.26
CA VAL A 108 -12.43 -12.05 -2.56
C VAL A 108 -12.46 -12.37 -4.05
N ASN A 109 -13.53 -11.99 -4.75
CA ASN A 109 -13.66 -12.21 -6.19
C ASN A 109 -12.66 -11.36 -6.97
N VAL A 110 -12.55 -10.06 -6.68
CA VAL A 110 -11.53 -9.19 -7.30
C VAL A 110 -10.12 -9.70 -7.02
N LEU A 111 -9.83 -10.11 -5.77
CA LEU A 111 -8.52 -10.65 -5.42
C LEU A 111 -8.18 -11.92 -6.21
N ASN A 112 -9.12 -12.86 -6.32
CA ASN A 112 -8.92 -14.09 -7.09
C ASN A 112 -8.68 -13.83 -8.58
N GLU A 113 -9.54 -13.03 -9.22
CA GLU A 113 -9.41 -12.68 -10.64
C GLU A 113 -8.08 -11.97 -10.91
N THR A 114 -7.68 -11.04 -10.03
CA THR A 114 -6.39 -10.36 -10.13
C THR A 114 -5.21 -11.34 -10.02
N ILE A 115 -5.26 -12.27 -9.04
CA ILE A 115 -4.22 -13.28 -8.85
C ILE A 115 -4.10 -14.20 -10.08
N GLU A 116 -5.23 -14.65 -10.61
CA GLU A 116 -5.26 -15.52 -11.79
C GLU A 116 -4.70 -14.82 -13.01
N LEU A 117 -5.13 -13.61 -13.27
CA LEU A 117 -4.68 -12.81 -14.41
C LEU A 117 -3.18 -12.45 -14.31
N CYS A 118 -2.71 -12.03 -13.12
CA CYS A 118 -1.28 -11.79 -12.90
C CYS A 118 -0.44 -13.04 -13.15
N ARG A 119 -0.93 -14.22 -12.75
CA ARG A 119 -0.26 -15.49 -12.99
C ARG A 119 -0.21 -15.85 -14.48
N GLU A 120 -1.32 -15.62 -15.22
CA GLU A 120 -1.40 -15.90 -16.66
C GLU A 120 -0.48 -14.99 -17.47
N MET A 121 -0.33 -13.75 -17.04
CA MET A 121 0.47 -12.73 -17.74
C MET A 121 1.92 -12.62 -17.21
N ASP A 122 2.30 -13.42 -16.20
CA ASP A 122 3.60 -13.38 -15.51
C ASP A 122 3.90 -11.98 -14.93
N LEU A 123 2.87 -11.31 -14.40
CA LEU A 123 2.98 -9.98 -13.79
C LEU A 123 3.24 -10.08 -12.28
N PRO A 124 4.25 -9.37 -11.76
CA PRO A 124 4.46 -9.24 -10.32
C PRO A 124 3.24 -8.61 -9.64
N LEU A 125 2.74 -9.26 -8.59
CA LEU A 125 1.60 -8.80 -7.79
C LEU A 125 2.04 -8.48 -6.37
N TYR A 126 1.76 -7.27 -5.92
CA TYR A 126 2.07 -6.77 -4.60
C TYR A 126 0.80 -6.38 -3.83
N GLY A 127 0.63 -6.95 -2.64
CA GLY A 127 -0.51 -6.67 -1.77
C GLY A 127 -0.21 -5.59 -0.74
N VAL A 128 -1.06 -4.57 -0.66
CA VAL A 128 -1.06 -3.57 0.41
C VAL A 128 -2.27 -3.80 1.31
N CYS A 129 -2.04 -3.75 2.63
CA CYS A 129 -3.07 -4.00 3.63
C CYS A 129 -3.55 -2.68 4.24
N GLY A 130 -4.81 -2.32 4.03
CA GLY A 130 -5.48 -1.25 4.77
C GLY A 130 -6.17 -1.80 6.03
N HIS A 131 -6.89 -2.93 5.86
CA HIS A 131 -7.50 -3.71 6.94
C HIS A 131 -7.28 -5.20 6.68
N LEU A 132 -7.19 -6.00 7.74
CA LEU A 132 -6.96 -7.44 7.61
C LEU A 132 -8.20 -8.27 7.33
N SER A 133 -9.40 -7.70 7.35
CA SER A 133 -10.65 -8.45 7.44
C SER A 133 -10.87 -9.47 6.32
N VAL A 134 -10.42 -9.18 5.11
CA VAL A 134 -10.55 -10.08 3.95
C VAL A 134 -9.45 -11.12 3.96
N ILE A 135 -8.17 -10.69 4.04
CA ILE A 135 -7.03 -11.61 3.95
C ILE A 135 -6.91 -12.54 5.17
N GLU A 136 -7.29 -12.08 6.36
CA GLU A 136 -7.31 -12.90 7.56
C GLU A 136 -8.24 -14.12 7.42
N ARG A 137 -9.41 -13.93 6.81
CA ARG A 137 -10.38 -15.00 6.55
C ARG A 137 -10.01 -15.87 5.35
N ASN A 138 -9.16 -15.35 4.46
CA ASN A 138 -8.80 -15.97 3.19
C ASN A 138 -7.28 -16.07 3.03
N ARG A 139 -6.57 -16.51 4.07
CA ARG A 139 -5.10 -16.56 4.13
C ARG A 139 -4.45 -17.29 2.96
N HIS A 140 -5.19 -18.18 2.28
CA HIS A 140 -4.71 -18.88 1.09
C HIS A 140 -4.43 -17.94 -0.10
N LEU A 141 -5.05 -16.77 -0.14
CA LEU A 141 -4.81 -15.77 -1.19
C LEU A 141 -3.36 -15.26 -1.19
N LEU A 142 -2.64 -15.35 -0.05
CA LEU A 142 -1.22 -14.99 0.00
C LEU A 142 -0.37 -15.76 -1.03
N GLN A 143 -0.81 -16.95 -1.46
CA GLN A 143 -0.11 -17.76 -2.46
C GLN A 143 -0.07 -17.13 -3.87
N GLY A 144 -0.83 -16.08 -4.11
CA GLY A 144 -0.86 -15.38 -5.39
C GLY A 144 0.10 -14.21 -5.49
N PHE A 145 0.68 -13.75 -4.37
CA PHE A 145 1.47 -12.53 -4.34
C PHE A 145 2.96 -12.78 -4.59
N THR A 146 3.57 -11.92 -5.40
CA THR A 146 5.03 -11.84 -5.56
C THR A 146 5.68 -11.29 -4.31
N GLY A 147 5.04 -10.27 -3.72
CA GLY A 147 5.47 -9.65 -2.48
C GLY A 147 4.30 -9.19 -1.61
N PHE A 148 4.47 -9.34 -0.30
CA PHE A 148 3.53 -8.92 0.72
C PHE A 148 4.23 -8.05 1.76
N ILE A 149 3.67 -6.87 1.99
CA ILE A 149 4.19 -5.91 2.97
C ILE A 149 3.11 -5.68 4.00
N CYS A 150 3.45 -5.93 5.26
CA CYS A 150 2.52 -5.78 6.38
C CYS A 150 3.20 -5.15 7.61
N SER A 151 2.38 -4.65 8.51
CA SER A 151 2.82 -4.21 9.84
C SER A 151 3.11 -5.41 10.76
N ARG A 152 3.78 -5.13 11.89
CA ARG A 152 3.99 -6.13 12.95
C ARG A 152 2.67 -6.74 13.41
N GLU A 153 1.68 -5.92 13.68
CA GLU A 153 0.38 -6.34 14.17
C GLU A 153 -0.34 -7.25 13.16
N GLU A 154 -0.28 -6.92 11.88
CA GLU A 154 -0.84 -7.74 10.80
C GLU A 154 -0.10 -9.07 10.66
N ALA A 155 1.22 -9.03 10.75
CA ALA A 155 2.05 -10.22 10.69
C ALA A 155 1.78 -11.19 11.87
N GLU A 156 1.59 -10.66 13.08
CA GLU A 156 1.20 -11.45 14.26
C GLU A 156 -0.14 -12.15 14.05
N ILE A 157 -1.15 -11.45 13.54
CA ILE A 157 -2.49 -12.00 13.26
C ILE A 157 -2.43 -13.08 12.18
N LEU A 158 -1.73 -12.84 11.07
CA LEU A 158 -1.66 -13.78 9.95
C LEU A 158 -0.81 -15.01 10.23
N SER A 159 0.17 -14.89 11.10
CA SER A 159 1.06 -16.00 11.47
C SER A 159 0.57 -16.78 12.68
N ASP A 160 -0.28 -16.19 13.52
CA ASP A 160 -0.66 -16.65 14.87
C ASP A 160 0.57 -16.70 15.83
N MET A 161 1.56 -15.81 15.62
CA MET A 161 2.79 -15.73 16.41
C MET A 161 2.99 -14.30 16.92
N SER A 162 3.68 -14.13 18.06
CA SER A 162 4.00 -12.81 18.61
C SER A 162 5.37 -12.35 18.17
N ILE A 163 5.52 -11.04 17.94
CA ILE A 163 6.76 -10.38 17.55
C ILE A 163 7.20 -9.40 18.67
N VAL A 164 8.27 -9.74 19.36
CA VAL A 164 8.88 -8.89 20.41
C VAL A 164 10.25 -8.37 19.96
N THR A 165 10.99 -9.17 19.21
CA THR A 165 12.35 -8.87 18.75
C THR A 165 12.42 -8.89 17.22
N VAL A 166 13.55 -8.38 16.70
CA VAL A 166 13.88 -8.49 15.25
C VAL A 166 13.93 -9.95 14.80
N ASP A 167 14.49 -10.83 15.65
CA ASP A 167 14.57 -12.27 15.35
C ASP A 167 13.20 -12.93 15.31
N ASP A 168 12.23 -12.47 16.13
CA ASP A 168 10.85 -12.94 16.05
C ASP A 168 10.22 -12.51 14.73
N ALA A 169 10.45 -11.24 14.33
CA ALA A 169 9.91 -10.71 13.07
C ALA A 169 10.48 -11.45 11.85
N LEU A 170 11.76 -11.78 11.84
CA LEU A 170 12.37 -12.60 10.78
C LEU A 170 11.72 -13.98 10.69
N ARG A 171 11.52 -14.65 11.84
CA ARG A 171 10.83 -15.96 11.87
C ARG A 171 9.38 -15.88 11.37
N VAL A 172 8.66 -14.83 11.75
CA VAL A 172 7.29 -14.60 11.29
C VAL A 172 7.27 -14.30 9.79
N ALA A 173 8.17 -13.45 9.30
CA ALA A 173 8.29 -13.17 7.87
C ALA A 173 8.59 -14.45 7.06
N GLU A 174 9.46 -15.34 7.56
CA GLU A 174 9.73 -16.64 6.92
C GLU A 174 8.48 -17.53 6.88
N VAL A 175 7.73 -17.60 7.99
CA VAL A 175 6.48 -18.37 8.04
C VAL A 175 5.45 -17.85 7.05
N LEU A 176 5.29 -16.53 6.93
CA LEU A 176 4.38 -15.90 5.96
C LEU A 176 4.86 -16.13 4.52
N ALA A 177 6.17 -16.02 4.27
CA ALA A 177 6.76 -16.30 2.96
C ALA A 177 6.51 -17.76 2.53
N MET A 178 6.65 -18.72 3.44
CA MET A 178 6.33 -20.13 3.18
C MET A 178 4.83 -20.36 2.97
N LYS A 179 3.94 -19.53 3.50
CA LYS A 179 2.49 -19.61 3.27
C LYS A 179 2.06 -19.09 1.91
N GLY A 180 2.95 -18.40 1.17
CA GLY A 180 2.67 -18.13 -0.22
C GLY A 180 3.13 -16.79 -0.80
N ALA A 181 3.57 -15.83 -0.02
CA ALA A 181 4.14 -14.57 -0.52
C ALA A 181 5.68 -14.62 -0.41
N PRO A 182 6.41 -15.09 -1.43
CA PRO A 182 7.83 -15.41 -1.32
C PRO A 182 8.70 -14.24 -0.89
N LEU A 183 8.35 -13.01 -1.25
CA LEU A 183 8.92 -11.81 -0.64
C LEU A 183 7.96 -11.31 0.44
N THR A 184 8.33 -11.44 1.68
CA THR A 184 7.57 -10.91 2.82
C THR A 184 8.39 -9.85 3.55
N ILE A 185 7.79 -8.68 3.74
CA ILE A 185 8.37 -7.55 4.45
C ILE A 185 7.47 -7.21 5.64
N VAL A 186 8.04 -7.13 6.84
CA VAL A 186 7.32 -6.76 8.07
C VAL A 186 7.88 -5.45 8.61
N THR A 187 7.05 -4.43 8.67
CA THR A 187 7.40 -3.14 9.27
C THR A 187 7.21 -3.18 10.78
N MET A 188 8.16 -2.62 11.54
CA MET A 188 8.20 -2.67 13.00
C MET A 188 8.35 -1.28 13.63
N SER A 189 7.66 -0.29 13.06
CA SER A 189 7.69 1.10 13.55
C SER A 189 9.12 1.60 13.80
N GLU A 190 9.48 1.95 15.05
CA GLU A 190 10.78 2.48 15.42
C GLU A 190 11.94 1.48 15.29
N LEU A 191 11.66 0.19 15.12
CA LEU A 191 12.67 -0.84 14.88
C LEU A 191 13.02 -1.03 13.41
N GLY A 192 12.32 -0.35 12.50
CA GLY A 192 12.56 -0.45 11.06
C GLY A 192 11.73 -1.53 10.39
N ALA A 193 12.32 -2.33 9.50
CA ALA A 193 11.66 -3.44 8.84
C ALA A 193 12.58 -4.65 8.67
N VAL A 194 11.99 -5.83 8.67
CA VAL A 194 12.65 -7.07 8.27
C VAL A 194 12.10 -7.53 6.92
N TYR A 195 12.89 -8.33 6.22
CA TYR A 195 12.46 -8.98 4.99
C TYR A 195 12.99 -10.42 4.90
N VAL A 196 12.22 -11.25 4.22
CA VAL A 196 12.60 -12.59 3.79
C VAL A 196 12.20 -12.74 2.33
N ASP A 197 13.13 -13.14 1.47
CA ASP A 197 12.85 -13.51 0.08
C ASP A 197 13.29 -14.96 -0.17
N LEU A 198 12.32 -15.85 -0.28
CA LEU A 198 12.57 -17.28 -0.54
C LEU A 198 13.06 -17.56 -1.96
N ARG A 199 12.89 -16.62 -2.90
CA ARG A 199 13.35 -16.78 -4.30
C ARG A 199 14.86 -16.65 -4.39
N THR A 200 15.45 -15.74 -3.60
CA THR A 200 16.90 -15.47 -3.56
C THR A 200 17.57 -16.09 -2.34
N ASN A 201 16.78 -16.59 -1.38
CA ASN A 201 17.22 -17.05 -0.07
C ASN A 201 17.91 -15.93 0.74
N GLU A 202 17.43 -14.72 0.59
CA GLU A 202 17.90 -13.54 1.30
C GLU A 202 16.96 -13.19 2.44
N GLN A 203 17.54 -12.70 3.52
CA GLN A 203 16.79 -12.12 4.64
C GLN A 203 17.62 -11.03 5.31
N GLY A 204 16.96 -10.09 5.92
CA GLY A 204 17.68 -9.02 6.62
C GLY A 204 16.78 -8.10 7.42
N HIS A 205 17.44 -7.19 8.12
CA HIS A 205 16.82 -6.13 8.90
C HIS A 205 17.41 -4.78 8.50
N VAL A 206 16.56 -3.84 8.20
CA VAL A 206 16.93 -2.45 7.92
C VAL A 206 16.37 -1.57 9.03
N PRO A 207 17.22 -0.98 9.89
CA PRO A 207 16.79 -0.10 10.97
C PRO A 207 16.30 1.24 10.41
N THR A 208 15.37 1.89 11.11
CA THR A 208 14.92 3.24 10.77
C THR A 208 15.62 4.30 11.60
N THR A 209 15.53 5.54 11.15
CA THR A 209 15.96 6.73 11.91
C THR A 209 14.77 7.28 12.69
N LYS A 210 15.05 7.81 13.89
CA LYS A 210 14.01 8.45 14.70
C LYS A 210 13.49 9.69 14.02
N VAL A 211 12.18 9.77 13.88
CA VAL A 211 11.46 10.91 13.31
C VAL A 211 10.44 11.41 14.33
N LYS A 212 10.22 12.73 14.38
CA LYS A 212 9.13 13.27 15.19
C LYS A 212 7.81 13.03 14.46
N VAL A 213 6.94 12.25 15.06
CA VAL A 213 5.63 11.91 14.51
C VAL A 213 4.68 13.11 14.70
N ALA A 214 4.10 13.58 13.60
CA ALA A 214 2.97 14.54 13.60
C ALA A 214 1.66 13.80 13.35
N ASP A 215 1.62 12.91 12.34
CA ASP A 215 0.51 12.04 12.01
C ASP A 215 1.06 10.74 11.39
N SER A 216 0.56 9.58 11.81
CA SER A 216 1.00 8.28 11.28
C SER A 216 0.19 7.80 10.08
N THR A 217 -0.87 8.52 9.70
CA THR A 217 -1.76 8.15 8.60
C THR A 217 -1.00 8.15 7.27
N GLY A 218 -1.17 7.09 6.46
CA GLY A 218 -0.53 6.96 5.16
C GLY A 218 0.96 6.61 5.17
N ALA A 219 1.57 6.43 6.36
CA ALA A 219 2.97 6.00 6.45
C ALA A 219 3.21 4.62 5.81
N GLY A 220 2.32 3.66 6.08
CA GLY A 220 2.34 2.33 5.49
C GLY A 220 2.22 2.36 3.97
N ASP A 221 1.24 3.13 3.46
CA ASP A 221 1.01 3.30 2.02
C ASP A 221 2.23 3.91 1.32
N SER A 222 2.87 4.89 1.98
CA SER A 222 4.04 5.58 1.47
C SER A 222 5.28 4.68 1.48
N PHE A 223 5.47 3.91 2.55
CA PHE A 223 6.51 2.89 2.63
C PHE A 223 6.35 1.84 1.52
N PHE A 224 5.16 1.26 1.41
CA PHE A 224 4.80 0.28 0.38
C PHE A 224 5.14 0.80 -1.02
N SER A 225 4.65 2.00 -1.36
CA SER A 225 4.83 2.58 -2.68
C SER A 225 6.30 2.80 -3.03
N ALA A 226 7.10 3.30 -2.08
CA ALA A 226 8.53 3.51 -2.30
C ALA A 226 9.29 2.19 -2.47
N VAL A 227 8.94 1.17 -1.68
CA VAL A 227 9.54 -0.17 -1.81
C VAL A 227 9.24 -0.77 -3.18
N ILE A 228 7.97 -0.77 -3.61
CA ILE A 228 7.60 -1.33 -4.92
C ILE A 228 8.26 -0.56 -6.05
N SER A 229 8.26 0.78 -6.01
CA SER A 229 8.93 1.62 -7.01
C SER A 229 10.41 1.25 -7.18
N GLU A 230 11.14 0.97 -6.11
CA GLU A 230 12.56 0.59 -6.19
C GLU A 230 12.76 -0.86 -6.65
N LEU A 231 11.90 -1.78 -6.20
CA LEU A 231 11.94 -3.17 -6.68
C LEU A 231 11.69 -3.26 -8.19
N MET A 232 10.78 -2.44 -8.73
CA MET A 232 10.52 -2.37 -10.19
C MET A 232 11.71 -1.79 -10.96
N LYS A 233 12.56 -0.96 -10.34
CA LYS A 233 13.83 -0.50 -10.90
C LYS A 233 14.98 -1.51 -10.74
N GLN A 234 14.68 -2.71 -10.21
CA GLN A 234 15.64 -3.78 -9.95
C GLN A 234 16.74 -3.40 -8.92
N HIS A 235 16.45 -2.48 -8.02
CA HIS A 235 17.32 -2.20 -6.88
C HIS A 235 17.23 -3.33 -5.84
N SER A 236 18.23 -3.41 -4.97
CA SER A 236 18.22 -4.40 -3.88
C SER A 236 17.08 -4.15 -2.89
N ILE A 237 16.62 -5.22 -2.21
CA ILE A 237 15.57 -5.10 -1.19
C ILE A 237 15.99 -4.11 -0.09
N GLU A 238 17.27 -4.11 0.31
CA GLU A 238 17.74 -3.18 1.33
C GLU A 238 17.66 -1.72 0.86
N GLU A 239 18.02 -1.40 -0.39
CA GLU A 239 17.89 -0.05 -0.95
C GLU A 239 16.42 0.36 -1.00
N ALA A 240 15.54 -0.53 -1.45
CA ALA A 240 14.12 -0.31 -1.47
C ALA A 240 13.55 -0.01 -0.07
N LEU A 241 13.92 -0.80 0.94
CA LEU A 241 13.51 -0.57 2.33
C LEU A 241 14.05 0.75 2.90
N ARG A 242 15.31 1.11 2.60
CA ARG A 242 15.89 2.40 3.01
C ARG A 242 15.13 3.58 2.44
N LEU A 243 14.78 3.54 1.15
CA LEU A 243 13.93 4.59 0.55
C LEU A 243 12.54 4.57 1.18
N GLY A 244 11.92 3.41 1.33
CA GLY A 244 10.62 3.25 1.99
C GLY A 244 10.57 3.93 3.36
N MET A 245 11.57 3.71 4.21
CA MET A 245 11.66 4.35 5.53
C MET A 245 11.86 5.85 5.46
N ARG A 246 12.66 6.35 4.50
CA ARG A 246 12.86 7.79 4.32
C ARG A 246 11.57 8.47 3.86
N VAL A 247 10.85 7.87 2.92
CA VAL A 247 9.57 8.37 2.41
C VAL A 247 8.51 8.36 3.51
N ALA A 248 8.31 7.22 4.18
CA ALA A 248 7.39 7.13 5.32
C ALA A 248 7.74 8.13 6.43
N GLY A 249 9.04 8.28 6.73
CA GLY A 249 9.53 9.25 7.71
C GLY A 249 9.18 10.71 7.37
N LYS A 250 9.15 11.09 6.09
CA LYS A 250 8.69 12.42 5.67
C LYS A 250 7.17 12.59 5.84
N VAL A 251 6.41 11.57 5.48
CA VAL A 251 4.94 11.60 5.59
C VAL A 251 4.52 11.71 7.04
N ILE A 252 5.03 10.86 7.94
CA ILE A 252 4.66 10.90 9.37
C ILE A 252 5.11 12.17 10.11
N ALA A 253 6.09 12.91 9.57
CA ALA A 253 6.52 14.20 10.11
C ALA A 253 5.64 15.37 9.63
N SER A 254 4.63 15.11 8.82
CA SER A 254 3.69 16.09 8.26
C SER A 254 2.24 15.77 8.67
N HIS A 255 1.29 16.51 8.13
CA HIS A 255 -0.14 16.24 8.23
C HIS A 255 -0.73 15.73 6.90
N GLU A 256 0.14 15.32 5.97
CA GLU A 256 -0.28 14.76 4.69
C GLU A 256 -0.42 13.23 4.80
N ASN A 257 -1.38 12.67 4.09
CA ASN A 257 -1.63 11.21 4.06
C ASN A 257 -0.83 10.48 2.96
N GLY A 258 0.09 11.17 2.30
CA GLY A 258 0.91 10.63 1.25
C GLY A 258 2.08 11.55 0.91
N LEU A 259 2.97 11.05 0.07
CA LEU A 259 4.13 11.78 -0.41
C LEU A 259 3.67 12.96 -1.29
N THR A 260 4.26 14.14 -1.05
CA THR A 260 4.12 15.30 -1.93
C THR A 260 5.37 15.51 -2.77
N GLN A 261 5.26 16.25 -3.88
CA GLN A 261 6.39 16.57 -4.73
C GLN A 261 7.48 17.35 -3.97
N GLU A 262 7.09 18.23 -3.03
CA GLU A 262 8.03 18.97 -2.18
C GLU A 262 8.83 18.03 -1.26
N MET A 263 8.14 17.09 -0.61
CA MET A 263 8.80 16.08 0.22
C MET A 263 9.78 15.23 -0.60
N TYR A 264 9.37 14.77 -1.78
CA TYR A 264 10.22 13.97 -2.67
C TYR A 264 11.47 14.73 -3.09
N THR A 265 11.33 15.96 -3.57
CA THR A 265 12.47 16.82 -3.93
C THR A 265 13.44 17.01 -2.75
N SER A 266 12.91 17.09 -1.52
CA SER A 266 13.76 17.20 -0.33
C SER A 266 14.53 15.91 0.03
N LEU A 267 14.08 14.75 -0.46
CA LEU A 267 14.78 13.46 -0.28
C LEU A 267 15.95 13.29 -1.25
N GLU A 268 15.90 13.94 -2.41
CA GLU A 268 16.98 13.90 -3.42
C GLU A 268 18.14 14.84 -3.07
N GLN A 269 17.91 15.83 -2.20
CA GLN A 269 18.98 16.72 -1.76
C GLN A 269 19.89 16.00 -0.76
N PRO A 270 21.23 16.02 -0.95
CA PRO A 270 22.14 15.44 0.05
C PRO A 270 21.93 16.16 1.38
N THR A 271 21.74 15.36 2.44
CA THR A 271 21.70 15.85 3.82
C THR A 271 22.99 16.65 4.06
N GLN A 272 22.88 17.97 4.25
CA GLN A 272 24.00 18.74 4.76
C GLN A 272 24.20 18.26 6.21
N GLU A 273 25.23 17.42 6.42
CA GLU A 273 25.73 17.07 7.76
C GLU A 273 26.35 18.29 8.46
#